data_371294f7a39bc246a21e5ff412d9eeaf
#
_entry.id   371294f7a39bc246a21e5ff412d9eeaf
#
_cell.length_a   1.000
_cell.length_b   1.000
_cell.length_c   1.000
_cell.angle_alpha   90.00
_cell.angle_beta   90.00
_cell.angle_gamma   90.00
#
_symmetry.space_group_name_H-M   'P 1'
#
loop_
_entity.id
_entity.type
_entity.pdbx_description
1 polymer ?
#
loop_
_entity_poly.entity_id
_entity_poly.type
_entity_poly.pdbx_seq_one_letter_code
_entity_poly.pdbx_strand_id
1 'polypeptide(L)'
;MIQIKDLAFSYGKKMVLSNISMTLEEGRIYGLLGENGVGKTTLLNLLSGIKAPLCGSIDADSYKPYDRKPGFLSQLYFLPDESHKEYMSAYDYARGYGAFWPCFDMGKFLDLMRIFEMDTQQRMDQMSTGQLKK
;
A
#
# COMPACT_ATOMS: atom_id res chain seq x y z
N MET A 1 15.10 0.82 1.48
CA MET A 1 15.14 1.07 2.94
C MET A 1 14.26 2.27 3.29
N ILE A 2 13.48 2.24 4.39
CA ILE A 2 12.66 3.39 4.82
C ILE A 2 13.14 3.86 6.18
N GLN A 3 13.47 5.14 6.30
CA GLN A 3 13.85 5.78 7.56
C GLN A 3 12.76 6.74 8.02
N ILE A 4 12.37 6.62 9.28
CA ILE A 4 11.37 7.46 9.93
C ILE A 4 12.07 8.16 11.10
N LYS A 5 11.97 9.50 11.21
CA LYS A 5 12.59 10.30 12.26
C LYS A 5 11.58 11.25 12.88
N ASP A 6 11.40 11.15 14.19
CA ASP A 6 10.59 12.02 15.04
C ASP A 6 9.19 12.30 14.49
N LEU A 7 8.60 11.26 13.85
CA LEU A 7 7.35 11.35 13.15
C LEU A 7 6.21 11.60 14.12
N ALA A 8 5.41 12.62 13.86
CA ALA A 8 4.15 12.86 14.57
C ALA A 8 3.02 13.18 13.60
N PHE A 9 1.81 12.81 14.01
CA PHE A 9 0.60 13.06 13.23
C PHE A 9 -0.62 13.23 14.11
N SER A 10 -1.53 14.16 13.73
CA SER A 10 -2.80 14.39 14.40
C SER A 10 -3.95 14.54 13.42
N TYR A 11 -5.14 14.14 13.83
CA TYR A 11 -6.41 14.50 13.18
C TYR A 11 -7.01 15.69 13.94
N GLY A 12 -6.84 16.89 13.38
CA GLY A 12 -7.21 18.12 14.08
C GLY A 12 -6.48 18.23 15.43
N LYS A 13 -7.22 18.26 16.54
CA LYS A 13 -6.64 18.36 17.90
C LYS A 13 -6.22 16.99 18.49
N LYS A 14 -6.59 15.87 17.87
CA LYS A 14 -6.31 14.53 18.40
C LYS A 14 -4.97 14.03 17.87
N MET A 15 -3.95 14.01 18.74
CA MET A 15 -2.66 13.37 18.46
C MET A 15 -2.86 11.84 18.30
N VAL A 16 -2.32 11.26 17.22
CA VAL A 16 -2.43 9.82 16.92
C VAL A 16 -1.06 9.16 16.91
N LEU A 17 -0.06 9.83 16.35
CA LEU A 17 1.33 9.36 16.39
C LEU A 17 2.19 10.46 16.99
N SER A 18 3.11 10.10 17.89
CA SER A 18 4.00 11.03 18.54
C SER A 18 5.40 10.43 18.66
N ASN A 19 6.38 11.17 18.15
CA ASN A 19 7.80 10.84 18.26
C ASN A 19 8.17 9.42 17.82
N ILE A 20 7.68 8.99 16.66
CA ILE A 20 8.00 7.68 16.09
C ILE A 20 9.30 7.78 15.29
N SER A 21 10.31 7.01 15.70
CA SER A 21 11.57 6.87 14.97
C SER A 21 11.89 5.40 14.79
N MET A 22 12.07 4.96 13.53
CA MET A 22 12.42 3.59 13.20
C MET A 22 13.03 3.50 11.80
N THR A 23 13.69 2.38 11.53
CA THR A 23 14.19 2.03 10.20
C THR A 23 13.55 0.71 9.75
N LEU A 24 13.03 0.69 8.52
CA LEU A 24 12.55 -0.51 7.87
C LEU A 24 13.56 -0.90 6.78
N GLU A 25 14.17 -2.07 6.94
CA GLU A 25 15.18 -2.58 6.03
C GLU A 25 14.54 -3.24 4.81
N GLU A 26 15.24 -3.23 3.70
CA GLU A 26 14.85 -3.94 2.49
C GLU A 26 14.85 -5.46 2.69
N GLY A 27 13.98 -6.18 1.96
CA GLY A 27 13.89 -7.63 2.03
C GLY A 27 13.31 -8.19 3.31
N ARG A 28 12.75 -7.36 4.20
CA ARG A 28 12.10 -7.77 5.44
C ARG A 28 10.59 -7.67 5.37
N ILE A 29 9.91 -8.50 6.13
CA ILE A 29 8.47 -8.41 6.38
C ILE A 29 8.27 -7.89 7.81
N TYR A 30 7.51 -6.80 7.94
CA TYR A 30 7.20 -6.17 9.21
C TYR A 30 5.73 -6.33 9.56
N GLY A 31 5.44 -6.84 10.76
CA GLY A 31 4.11 -6.90 11.33
C GLY A 31 3.83 -5.69 12.22
N LEU A 32 2.73 -4.96 11.95
CA LEU A 32 2.30 -3.84 12.77
C LEU A 32 1.16 -4.28 13.69
N LEU A 33 1.46 -4.48 14.97
CA LEU A 33 0.52 -4.98 15.98
C LEU A 33 0.08 -3.85 16.91
N GLY A 34 -1.11 -3.98 17.48
CA GLY A 34 -1.67 -3.02 18.44
C GLY A 34 -3.20 -2.99 18.39
N GLU A 35 -3.81 -2.34 19.38
CA GLU A 35 -5.25 -2.16 19.49
C GLU A 35 -5.86 -1.38 18.32
N ASN A 36 -7.18 -1.52 18.13
CA ASN A 36 -7.89 -0.73 17.14
C ASN A 36 -7.87 0.77 17.51
N GLY A 37 -7.60 1.62 16.53
CA GLY A 37 -7.54 3.06 16.72
C GLY A 37 -6.19 3.61 17.22
N VAL A 38 -5.18 2.76 17.49
CA VAL A 38 -3.86 3.20 17.98
C VAL A 38 -3.00 3.93 16.93
N GLY A 39 -3.44 3.94 15.66
CA GLY A 39 -2.74 4.66 14.59
C GLY A 39 -2.04 3.81 13.55
N LYS A 40 -2.25 2.47 13.54
CA LYS A 40 -1.64 1.56 12.54
C LYS A 40 -1.91 2.00 11.10
N THR A 41 -3.18 2.17 10.74
CA THR A 41 -3.58 2.63 9.40
C THR A 41 -3.06 4.04 9.11
N THR A 42 -2.98 4.89 10.13
CA THR A 42 -2.41 6.23 9.98
C THR A 42 -0.94 6.18 9.61
N LEU A 43 -0.16 5.31 10.27
CA LEU A 43 1.25 5.11 9.94
C LEU A 43 1.42 4.59 8.51
N LEU A 44 0.62 3.60 8.09
CA LEU A 44 0.64 3.07 6.72
C LEU A 44 0.27 4.16 5.68
N ASN A 45 -0.70 5.02 5.99
CA ASN A 45 -1.06 6.14 5.12
C ASN A 45 0.05 7.20 4.99
N LEU A 46 0.84 7.42 6.04
CA LEU A 46 2.01 8.30 6.00
C LEU A 46 3.14 7.68 5.18
N LEU A 47 3.41 6.38 5.38
CA LEU A 47 4.42 5.64 4.63
C LEU A 47 4.11 5.54 3.13
N SER A 48 2.82 5.45 2.78
CA SER A 48 2.37 5.43 1.37
C SER A 48 2.22 6.81 0.73
N GLY A 49 2.45 7.89 1.49
CA GLY A 49 2.32 9.25 0.99
C GLY A 49 0.87 9.72 0.76
N ILE A 50 -0.12 8.99 1.29
CA ILE A 50 -1.54 9.43 1.27
C ILE A 50 -1.75 10.59 2.24
N LYS A 51 -0.97 10.63 3.34
CA LYS A 51 -0.99 11.71 4.34
C LYS A 51 0.39 12.33 4.52
N ALA A 52 0.41 13.64 4.83
CA ALA A 52 1.63 14.33 5.23
C ALA A 52 1.83 14.23 6.75
N PRO A 53 3.05 14.09 7.24
CA PRO A 53 3.32 14.17 8.67
C PRO A 53 3.07 15.60 9.19
N LEU A 54 2.72 15.72 10.48
CA LEU A 54 2.65 17.00 11.17
C LEU A 54 4.06 17.54 11.44
N CYS A 55 4.95 16.67 11.89
CA CYS A 55 6.38 16.94 12.02
C CYS A 55 7.18 15.64 11.90
N GLY A 56 8.50 15.77 11.87
CA GLY A 56 9.40 14.67 11.57
C GLY A 56 9.51 14.42 10.06
N SER A 57 10.12 13.31 9.69
CA SER A 57 10.36 12.97 8.29
C SER A 57 10.25 11.48 8.02
N ILE A 58 9.89 11.15 6.78
CA ILE A 58 9.97 9.81 6.21
C ILE A 58 10.81 9.92 4.96
N ASP A 59 11.87 9.12 4.89
CA ASP A 59 12.70 8.93 3.70
C ASP A 59 12.58 7.48 3.24
N ALA A 60 12.13 7.29 2.01
CA ALA A 60 12.00 5.98 1.36
C ALA A 60 12.92 5.97 0.13
N ASP A 61 14.13 5.45 0.29
CA ASP A 61 15.16 5.42 -0.76
C ASP A 61 15.36 6.78 -1.45
N SER A 62 15.57 7.82 -0.63
CA SER A 62 15.72 9.22 -1.06
C SER A 62 14.44 9.89 -1.59
N TYR A 63 13.30 9.25 -1.44
CA TYR A 63 12.00 9.84 -1.72
C TYR A 63 11.28 10.24 -0.43
N LYS A 64 10.66 11.40 -0.43
CA LYS A 64 9.65 11.75 0.57
C LYS A 64 8.30 11.22 0.07
N PRO A 65 7.65 10.27 0.77
CA PRO A 65 6.41 9.65 0.28
C PRO A 65 5.33 10.64 -0.12
N TYR A 66 5.16 11.71 0.65
CA TYR A 66 4.12 12.72 0.40
C TYR A 66 4.33 13.54 -0.87
N ASP A 67 5.57 13.63 -1.39
CA ASP A 67 5.84 14.28 -2.67
C ASP A 67 5.25 13.50 -3.86
N ARG A 68 4.89 12.24 -3.65
CA ARG A 68 4.23 11.34 -4.60
C ARG A 68 4.90 11.33 -5.98
N LYS A 69 6.23 11.38 -6.00
CA LYS A 69 7.01 11.34 -7.24
C LYS A 69 6.80 10.01 -7.98
N PRO A 70 6.76 10.00 -9.33
CA PRO A 70 6.56 8.78 -10.10
C PRO A 70 7.51 7.64 -9.73
N GLY A 71 8.79 7.94 -9.49
CA GLY A 71 9.79 6.95 -9.08
C GLY A 71 9.50 6.29 -7.73
N PHE A 72 8.87 6.99 -6.79
CA PHE A 72 8.39 6.41 -5.54
C PHE A 72 7.13 5.57 -5.78
N LEU A 73 6.15 6.12 -6.51
CA LEU A 73 4.86 5.44 -6.74
C LEU A 73 5.02 4.14 -7.54
N SER A 74 5.99 4.06 -8.45
CA SER A 74 6.27 2.83 -9.21
C SER A 74 6.85 1.68 -8.38
N GLN A 75 7.33 1.97 -7.16
CA GLN A 75 7.89 0.99 -6.23
C GLN A 75 6.93 0.65 -5.07
N LEU A 76 5.77 1.31 -5.01
CA LEU A 76 4.83 1.17 -3.92
C LEU A 76 3.52 0.54 -4.39
N TYR A 77 3.04 -0.46 -3.66
CA TYR A 77 1.66 -0.90 -3.74
C TYR A 77 1.01 -0.79 -2.37
N PHE A 78 -0.05 0.01 -2.26
CA PHE A 78 -0.82 0.17 -1.02
C PHE A 78 -2.16 -0.55 -1.16
N LEU A 79 -2.35 -1.61 -0.37
CA LEU A 79 -3.60 -2.36 -0.32
C LEU A 79 -4.45 -1.87 0.86
N PRO A 80 -5.53 -1.12 0.63
CA PRO A 80 -6.42 -0.66 1.69
C PRO A 80 -7.29 -1.79 2.25
N ASP A 81 -7.84 -1.59 3.45
CA ASP A 81 -8.77 -2.55 4.05
C ASP A 81 -10.07 -2.69 3.24
N GLU A 82 -10.58 -1.56 2.74
CA GLU A 82 -11.72 -1.52 1.81
C GLU A 82 -11.17 -1.44 0.38
N SER A 83 -11.25 -2.54 -0.35
CA SER A 83 -10.86 -2.57 -1.76
C SER A 83 -11.99 -2.02 -2.61
N HIS A 84 -11.67 -1.10 -3.50
CA HIS A 84 -12.61 -0.63 -4.50
C HIS A 84 -12.93 -1.77 -5.48
N LYS A 85 -14.21 -1.94 -5.78
CA LYS A 85 -14.69 -2.98 -6.70
C LYS A 85 -14.85 -2.40 -8.09
N GLU A 86 -13.98 -2.81 -8.99
CA GLU A 86 -14.03 -2.39 -10.39
C GLU A 86 -15.04 -3.18 -11.20
N TYR A 87 -15.69 -2.53 -12.19
CA TYR A 87 -16.67 -3.15 -13.07
C TYR A 87 -16.00 -3.85 -14.28
N MET A 88 -14.84 -4.43 -14.09
CA MET A 88 -14.07 -5.15 -15.10
C MET A 88 -13.56 -6.48 -14.54
N SER A 89 -13.06 -7.36 -15.41
CA SER A 89 -12.45 -8.60 -14.99
C SER A 89 -11.08 -8.37 -14.36
N ALA A 90 -10.61 -9.32 -13.54
CA ALA A 90 -9.26 -9.28 -13.00
C ALA A 90 -8.19 -9.25 -14.10
N TYR A 91 -8.45 -9.96 -15.22
CA TYR A 91 -7.58 -9.93 -16.40
C TYR A 91 -7.49 -8.55 -17.04
N ASP A 92 -8.64 -7.91 -17.29
CA ASP A 92 -8.67 -6.58 -17.89
C ASP A 92 -8.05 -5.51 -16.98
N TYR A 93 -8.27 -5.64 -15.67
CA TYR A 93 -7.62 -4.79 -14.68
C TYR A 93 -6.09 -4.93 -14.74
N ALA A 94 -5.58 -6.16 -14.70
CA ALA A 94 -4.16 -6.43 -14.78
C ALA A 94 -3.54 -5.92 -16.10
N ARG A 95 -4.24 -6.10 -17.23
CA ARG A 95 -3.80 -5.62 -18.55
C ARG A 95 -3.75 -4.08 -18.61
N GLY A 96 -4.77 -3.41 -18.06
CA GLY A 96 -4.87 -1.95 -18.11
C GLY A 96 -3.93 -1.26 -17.13
N TYR A 97 -3.95 -1.68 -15.87
CA TYR A 97 -3.19 -1.04 -14.81
C TYR A 97 -1.76 -1.56 -14.67
N GLY A 98 -1.50 -2.81 -15.02
CA GLY A 98 -0.17 -3.41 -14.96
C GLY A 98 0.88 -2.65 -15.77
N ALA A 99 0.47 -2.01 -16.87
CA ALA A 99 1.36 -1.19 -17.69
C ALA A 99 1.99 0.01 -16.94
N PHE A 100 1.41 0.44 -15.81
CA PHE A 100 1.95 1.51 -14.97
C PHE A 100 3.05 1.04 -14.01
N TRP A 101 3.25 -0.26 -13.83
CA TRP A 101 4.31 -0.82 -13.00
C TRP A 101 5.42 -1.44 -13.86
N PRO A 102 6.65 -0.90 -13.81
CA PRO A 102 7.74 -1.36 -14.66
C PRO A 102 8.09 -2.85 -14.51
N CYS A 103 7.85 -3.42 -13.33
CA CYS A 103 8.15 -4.82 -13.03
C CYS A 103 6.91 -5.73 -13.10
N PHE A 104 5.78 -5.25 -13.63
CA PHE A 104 4.59 -6.08 -13.77
C PHE A 104 4.81 -7.16 -14.83
N ASP A 105 4.46 -8.39 -14.49
CA ASP A 105 4.59 -9.57 -15.34
C ASP A 105 3.24 -10.28 -15.43
N MET A 106 2.62 -10.21 -16.60
CA MET A 106 1.33 -10.85 -16.86
C MET A 106 1.39 -12.37 -16.70
N GLY A 107 2.52 -13.01 -17.03
CA GLY A 107 2.71 -14.44 -16.84
C GLY A 107 2.65 -14.82 -15.36
N LYS A 108 3.39 -14.10 -14.53
CA LYS A 108 3.34 -14.29 -13.06
C LYS A 108 1.95 -14.01 -12.49
N PHE A 109 1.26 -12.99 -12.98
CA PHE A 109 -0.12 -12.72 -12.57
C PHE A 109 -1.03 -13.92 -12.87
N LEU A 110 -0.98 -14.47 -14.08
CA LEU A 110 -1.79 -15.63 -14.46
C LEU A 110 -1.44 -16.88 -13.63
N ASP A 111 -0.16 -17.09 -13.32
CA ASP A 111 0.27 -18.19 -12.47
C ASP A 111 -0.23 -18.04 -11.02
N LEU A 112 -0.21 -16.82 -10.47
CA LEU A 112 -0.79 -16.54 -9.15
C LEU A 112 -2.31 -16.76 -9.14
N MET A 113 -3.04 -16.30 -10.17
CA MET A 113 -4.47 -16.54 -10.28
C MET A 113 -4.78 -18.04 -10.28
N ARG A 114 -3.96 -18.85 -10.95
CA ARG A 114 -4.09 -20.32 -10.95
C ARG A 114 -3.79 -20.92 -9.57
N ILE A 115 -2.72 -20.48 -8.90
CA ILE A 115 -2.35 -20.95 -7.54
C ILE A 115 -3.46 -20.63 -6.54
N PHE A 116 -4.09 -19.46 -6.66
CA PHE A 116 -5.18 -19.04 -5.77
C PHE A 116 -6.56 -19.56 -6.21
N GLU A 117 -6.61 -20.37 -7.26
CA GLU A 117 -7.86 -20.93 -7.81
C GLU A 117 -8.88 -19.83 -8.16
N MET A 118 -8.41 -18.75 -8.78
CA MET A 118 -9.20 -17.58 -9.15
C MET A 118 -9.51 -17.58 -10.65
N ASP A 119 -10.77 -17.28 -11.00
CA ASP A 119 -11.14 -17.05 -12.39
C ASP A 119 -10.72 -15.65 -12.84
N THR A 120 -9.84 -15.59 -13.82
CA THR A 120 -9.34 -14.32 -14.38
C THR A 120 -10.41 -13.51 -15.10
N GLN A 121 -11.48 -14.16 -15.58
CA GLN A 121 -12.59 -13.52 -16.29
C GLN A 121 -13.72 -13.09 -15.34
N GLN A 122 -13.68 -13.51 -14.08
CA GLN A 122 -14.66 -13.07 -13.09
C GLN A 122 -14.54 -11.55 -12.89
N ARG A 123 -15.68 -10.86 -12.89
CA ARG A 123 -15.73 -9.42 -12.61
C ARG A 123 -15.41 -9.13 -11.14
N MET A 124 -14.59 -8.13 -10.90
CA MET A 124 -14.14 -7.79 -9.56
C MET A 124 -15.26 -7.32 -8.63
N ASP A 125 -16.31 -6.68 -9.17
CA ASP A 125 -17.50 -6.29 -8.40
C ASP A 125 -18.31 -7.48 -7.86
N GLN A 126 -18.15 -8.65 -8.44
CA GLN A 126 -18.79 -9.91 -8.04
C GLN A 126 -17.92 -10.76 -7.11
N MET A 127 -16.68 -10.32 -6.86
CA MET A 127 -15.75 -11.01 -5.97
C MET A 127 -16.07 -10.75 -4.50
N SER A 128 -15.81 -11.73 -3.65
CA SER A 128 -15.80 -11.53 -2.21
C SER A 128 -14.62 -10.63 -1.79
N THR A 129 -14.69 -10.01 -0.61
CA THR A 129 -13.59 -9.22 -0.07
C THR A 129 -12.29 -10.01 0.03
N GLY A 130 -12.36 -11.30 0.39
CA GLY A 130 -11.21 -12.19 0.45
C GLY A 130 -10.61 -12.48 -0.93
N GLN A 131 -11.45 -12.65 -1.96
CA GLN A 131 -10.99 -12.83 -3.34
C GLN A 131 -10.31 -11.56 -3.90
N LEU A 132 -10.84 -10.38 -3.59
CA LEU A 132 -10.25 -9.11 -4.03
C LEU A 132 -8.88 -8.82 -3.40
N LYS A 133 -8.56 -9.44 -2.25
CA LYS A 133 -7.30 -9.26 -1.54
C LYS A 133 -6.25 -10.32 -1.88
N LYS A 134 -6.60 -11.32 -2.65
CA LYS A 134 -5.68 -12.31 -3.20
C LYS A 134 -4.97 -11.78 -4.44
#